data_8ccc3ff1ed2c5ce60268a95655814c7d
#
_entry.id   8ccc3ff1ed2c5ce60268a95655814c7d
#
_cell.length_a   1.000
_cell.length_b   1.000
_cell.length_c   1.000
_cell.angle_alpha   90.00
_cell.angle_beta   90.00
_cell.angle_gamma   90.00
#
_symmetry.space_group_name_H-M   'P 1'
#
loop_
_entity.id
_entity.type
_entity.pdbx_description
1 polymer ?
#
loop_
_entity_poly.entity_id
_entity_poly.type
_entity_poly.pdbx_seq_one_letter_code
_entity_poly.pdbx_strand_id
1 'polypeptide(L)'
;MKNKLLLFLVFHFLLAFTTEGKPTKRNTSPKSSVVTVHKKPTIYKYDPTPFFAPKKALLLLPPSVTGGSSCGPGSITLTATVSSGETVEWFTSQNAATPIATGPTFTTPILTATTTYYVQAKSTTDTSTRVPVVAIIQNQPPSVSLSVTPASNSTNPICEGTSLTFTATGGGDVFEFSVDGTVRQAFSTNRTFTTTTITNNQTVTVRSRYAVTYDGIINENAWGTGSYEDNTQSAALSTNARNGYINSLRITPTEDKLVFGITGKLINYRRVLVFLDTKPGGFNVSNYGDENGSLPSVRAYNFFNNNPSTFDSYFEADYCLAIATDIGETNYYADIIELKNPNSIKTYLGTAATGVPSAVMGVNKNNTGITDYSNGFEIELLKSQLGYTGNDIKFFAFTMQDNNVSNYNVTNSFLSPELTKTIDFGRNAVNYNNETPNPVIVSASAMTPCYSSDSINIPIATTPTVATVGPNQSLCNLTSTPLGANTPLSGTGNWTLKSGPGTVSFANSTSPNSTATVSLPGTYVFTWTISNGQCQSSSADITAVFNLTNPPLATANQTYCKIDQPTVSNLMATGNAIQWFLNSTG
;
A
#
# COMPACT_ATOMS: atom_id res chain seq x y z
N MET A 1 33.65 -39.01 -10.21
CA MET A 1 33.96 -40.40 -9.83
C MET A 1 32.71 -41.05 -9.26
N LYS A 2 32.26 -42.10 -9.94
CA LYS A 2 31.46 -43.29 -9.52
C LYS A 2 30.17 -43.04 -8.75
N ASN A 3 28.95 -43.08 -9.38
CA ASN A 3 28.21 -44.29 -9.81
C ASN A 3 28.01 -45.34 -8.73
N LYS A 4 26.69 -45.57 -8.39
CA LYS A 4 25.98 -46.87 -8.22
C LYS A 4 24.56 -46.53 -7.75
N LEU A 5 23.48 -46.62 -8.47
CA LEU A 5 22.70 -47.64 -9.18
C LEU A 5 22.57 -48.97 -8.46
N LEU A 6 21.36 -49.28 -7.96
CA LEU A 6 20.76 -50.62 -7.73
C LEU A 6 19.27 -50.41 -7.45
N LEU A 7 18.35 -50.71 -8.21
CA LEU A 7 17.68 -51.74 -9.03
C LEU A 7 17.19 -52.96 -8.27
N PHE A 8 15.87 -53.27 -8.47
CA PHE A 8 15.11 -54.53 -8.25
C PHE A 8 14.60 -54.80 -6.82
N LEU A 9 13.28 -55.01 -6.62
CA LEU A 9 12.56 -56.25 -6.91
C LEU A 9 11.03 -56.07 -6.94
N VAL A 10 10.44 -56.56 -8.02
CA VAL A 10 9.03 -56.88 -8.24
C VAL A 10 8.72 -58.20 -7.52
N PHE A 11 7.56 -58.30 -6.84
CA PHE A 11 6.94 -59.59 -6.56
C PHE A 11 5.44 -59.53 -6.89
N HIS A 12 5.10 -60.23 -7.95
CA HIS A 12 3.76 -60.70 -8.28
C HIS A 12 3.40 -61.86 -7.36
N PHE A 13 2.18 -61.89 -6.86
CA PHE A 13 1.51 -63.13 -6.53
C PHE A 13 0.06 -63.07 -7.02
N LEU A 14 -0.19 -63.83 -8.07
CA LEU A 14 -1.49 -64.18 -8.62
C LEU A 14 -1.84 -65.54 -8.02
N LEU A 15 -3.04 -65.73 -7.50
CA LEU A 15 -3.70 -67.04 -7.47
C LEU A 15 -5.21 -66.88 -7.48
N ALA A 16 -5.80 -67.43 -8.53
CA ALA A 16 -7.22 -67.69 -8.71
C ALA A 16 -7.60 -69.05 -8.10
N PHE A 17 -8.88 -69.25 -7.85
CA PHE A 17 -9.70 -70.44 -8.09
C PHE A 17 -11.08 -70.20 -7.47
N THR A 18 -12.14 -70.11 -8.30
CA THR A 18 -13.18 -71.10 -8.69
C THR A 18 -13.92 -71.69 -7.49
N THR A 19 -15.24 -71.87 -7.44
CA THR A 19 -16.25 -72.29 -8.42
C THR A 19 -17.62 -72.15 -7.78
N GLU A 20 -18.62 -71.84 -8.64
CA GLU A 20 -19.99 -72.41 -8.77
C GLU A 20 -20.89 -72.76 -7.57
N GLY A 21 -22.18 -72.34 -7.74
CA GLY A 21 -23.28 -72.90 -7.02
C GLY A 21 -24.62 -72.21 -7.32
N LYS A 22 -25.26 -72.51 -8.43
CA LYS A 22 -26.68 -72.29 -8.72
C LYS A 22 -27.40 -73.66 -8.60
N PRO A 23 -28.71 -73.74 -8.62
CA PRO A 23 -29.89 -72.99 -8.12
C PRO A 23 -30.88 -73.87 -7.37
N THR A 24 -31.93 -73.30 -6.76
CA THR A 24 -33.23 -74.02 -6.75
C THR A 24 -34.41 -73.06 -6.54
N LYS A 25 -35.35 -73.18 -7.45
CA LYS A 25 -36.72 -72.63 -7.40
C LYS A 25 -37.55 -73.28 -6.30
N ARG A 26 -38.47 -72.57 -5.72
CA ARG A 26 -39.81 -73.08 -5.46
C ARG A 26 -40.87 -71.98 -5.43
N ASN A 27 -41.86 -72.13 -6.31
CA ASN A 27 -43.15 -71.47 -6.37
C ASN A 27 -43.98 -71.77 -5.11
N THR A 28 -44.74 -70.79 -4.69
CA THR A 28 -46.17 -70.98 -4.41
C THR A 28 -46.87 -69.61 -4.31
N SER A 29 -47.79 -69.36 -5.19
CA SER A 29 -48.85 -68.35 -5.06
C SER A 29 -49.92 -68.83 -4.16
N PRO A 30 -50.68 -67.95 -3.54
CA PRO A 30 -52.12 -68.14 -3.46
C PRO A 30 -52.87 -67.01 -4.22
N LYS A 31 -53.88 -67.47 -4.89
CA LYS A 31 -54.90 -66.70 -5.60
C LYS A 31 -55.67 -65.80 -4.61
N SER A 32 -55.89 -64.56 -5.01
CA SER A 32 -56.91 -63.72 -4.41
C SER A 32 -57.89 -63.24 -5.47
N SER A 33 -59.13 -63.44 -5.19
CA SER A 33 -60.33 -63.24 -5.96
C SER A 33 -60.50 -61.75 -6.38
N VAL A 34 -60.83 -61.56 -7.62
CA VAL A 34 -61.26 -60.28 -8.18
C VAL A 34 -62.72 -60.05 -7.77
N VAL A 35 -62.98 -59.02 -6.98
CA VAL A 35 -64.30 -58.44 -6.81
C VAL A 35 -64.42 -57.23 -7.72
N THR A 36 -65.14 -57.40 -8.83
CA THR A 36 -65.44 -56.33 -9.78
C THR A 36 -66.61 -55.51 -9.22
N VAL A 37 -66.33 -54.32 -8.70
CA VAL A 37 -67.37 -53.34 -8.38
C VAL A 37 -67.45 -52.36 -9.56
N HIS A 38 -68.54 -52.50 -10.32
CA HIS A 38 -68.91 -51.51 -11.32
C HIS A 38 -69.41 -50.24 -10.63
N LYS A 39 -68.64 -49.21 -10.48
CA LYS A 39 -69.07 -47.85 -10.21
C LYS A 39 -69.33 -47.13 -11.53
N LYS A 40 -70.53 -46.70 -11.73
CA LYS A 40 -71.01 -45.83 -12.81
C LYS A 40 -70.20 -44.56 -12.85
N PRO A 41 -69.68 -44.07 -14.00
CA PRO A 41 -68.93 -42.84 -14.07
C PRO A 41 -69.85 -41.65 -13.79
N THR A 42 -69.60 -40.94 -12.71
CA THR A 42 -70.15 -39.61 -12.47
C THR A 42 -69.50 -38.62 -13.34
N ILE A 43 -70.19 -38.07 -14.31
CA ILE A 43 -69.70 -36.98 -15.18
C ILE A 43 -69.64 -35.72 -14.30
N TYR A 44 -68.48 -35.36 -13.87
CA TYR A 44 -68.23 -34.01 -13.33
C TYR A 44 -68.30 -33.00 -14.47
N LYS A 45 -69.34 -32.13 -14.41
CA LYS A 45 -69.36 -30.92 -15.22
C LYS A 45 -68.10 -30.12 -14.94
N TYR A 46 -67.31 -29.93 -15.99
CA TYR A 46 -66.17 -29.03 -15.96
C TYR A 46 -66.70 -27.59 -15.83
N ASP A 47 -66.46 -26.97 -14.66
CA ASP A 47 -66.71 -25.55 -14.44
C ASP A 47 -65.48 -24.78 -14.95
N PRO A 48 -65.60 -23.95 -16.00
CA PRO A 48 -64.49 -23.16 -16.54
C PRO A 48 -64.34 -21.88 -15.76
N THR A 49 -64.29 -21.95 -14.42
CA THR A 49 -63.74 -20.78 -13.70
C THR A 49 -62.27 -20.71 -14.00
N PRO A 50 -61.75 -19.58 -14.49
CA PRO A 50 -60.31 -19.44 -14.76
C PRO A 50 -59.58 -19.60 -13.43
N PHE A 51 -58.79 -20.66 -13.32
CA PHE A 51 -57.81 -20.79 -12.26
C PHE A 51 -56.84 -19.66 -12.47
N PHE A 52 -57.07 -18.54 -11.80
CA PHE A 52 -56.03 -17.52 -11.69
C PHE A 52 -54.86 -18.17 -10.97
N ALA A 53 -53.85 -18.61 -11.73
CA ALA A 53 -52.55 -18.92 -11.16
C ALA A 53 -52.17 -17.74 -10.26
N PRO A 54 -51.79 -17.97 -9.00
CA PRO A 54 -51.35 -16.86 -8.17
C PRO A 54 -50.28 -16.11 -8.93
N LYS A 55 -50.54 -14.84 -9.20
CA LYS A 55 -49.58 -13.93 -9.85
C LYS A 55 -48.30 -14.04 -9.01
N LYS A 56 -47.28 -14.69 -9.56
CA LYS A 56 -45.97 -14.80 -8.89
C LYS A 56 -45.60 -13.39 -8.53
N ALA A 57 -45.61 -13.04 -7.26
CA ALA A 57 -45.19 -11.72 -6.83
C ALA A 57 -43.80 -11.49 -7.40
N LEU A 58 -43.65 -10.48 -8.23
CA LEU A 58 -42.33 -10.09 -8.74
C LEU A 58 -41.57 -9.61 -7.52
N LEU A 59 -40.70 -10.43 -6.97
CA LEU A 59 -39.86 -10.04 -5.84
C LEU A 59 -39.03 -8.86 -6.29
N LEU A 60 -39.14 -7.73 -5.59
CA LEU A 60 -38.35 -6.55 -5.88
C LEU A 60 -36.88 -6.88 -5.63
N LEU A 61 -36.02 -6.61 -6.61
CA LEU A 61 -34.58 -6.89 -6.48
C LEU A 61 -33.95 -5.94 -5.46
N PRO A 62 -33.06 -6.44 -4.60
CA PRO A 62 -32.28 -5.58 -3.72
C PRO A 62 -31.43 -4.58 -4.49
N PRO A 63 -31.12 -3.40 -3.91
CA PRO A 63 -30.21 -2.44 -4.54
C PRO A 63 -28.81 -3.01 -4.76
N SER A 64 -28.13 -2.58 -5.83
CA SER A 64 -26.68 -2.67 -5.92
C SER A 64 -26.08 -1.54 -5.11
N VAL A 65 -25.12 -1.82 -4.22
CA VAL A 65 -24.58 -0.87 -3.25
C VAL A 65 -23.09 -0.71 -3.39
N THR A 66 -22.59 0.48 -3.10
CA THR A 66 -21.16 0.77 -2.95
C THR A 66 -20.95 1.43 -1.60
N GLY A 67 -20.08 0.84 -0.78
CA GLY A 67 -19.62 1.39 0.48
C GLY A 67 -18.65 2.53 0.31
N GLY A 68 -17.98 2.92 1.39
CA GLY A 68 -16.96 3.96 1.38
C GLY A 68 -16.02 3.82 2.56
N SER A 69 -14.92 4.57 2.54
CA SER A 69 -13.98 4.59 3.65
C SER A 69 -13.42 5.99 3.91
N SER A 70 -12.89 6.18 5.13
CA SER A 70 -12.16 7.37 5.55
C SER A 70 -10.94 6.97 6.35
N CYS A 71 -9.84 7.69 6.15
CA CYS A 71 -8.66 7.63 7.01
C CYS A 71 -8.90 8.49 8.26
N GLY A 72 -9.17 7.86 9.39
CA GLY A 72 -9.59 8.52 10.62
C GLY A 72 -11.07 8.95 10.61
N PRO A 73 -11.52 9.61 11.70
CA PRO A 73 -12.88 10.06 11.84
C PRO A 73 -13.33 10.93 10.67
N GLY A 74 -14.50 10.63 10.08
CA GLY A 74 -14.99 11.37 8.93
C GLY A 74 -16.41 11.00 8.50
N SER A 75 -16.98 11.79 7.61
CA SER A 75 -18.23 11.49 6.91
C SER A 75 -17.94 10.73 5.63
N ILE A 76 -18.76 9.73 5.33
CA ILE A 76 -18.58 8.82 4.20
C ILE A 76 -19.85 8.86 3.35
N THR A 77 -19.71 8.97 2.03
CA THR A 77 -20.82 8.88 1.10
C THR A 77 -20.96 7.44 0.62
N LEU A 78 -22.13 6.87 0.87
CA LEU A 78 -22.57 5.56 0.42
C LEU A 78 -23.49 5.73 -0.78
N THR A 79 -23.47 4.79 -1.73
CA THR A 79 -24.31 4.83 -2.92
C THR A 79 -25.09 3.55 -3.11
N ALA A 80 -26.28 3.67 -3.70
CA ALA A 80 -27.12 2.53 -4.04
C ALA A 80 -27.84 2.80 -5.36
N THR A 81 -27.95 1.78 -6.20
CA THR A 81 -28.69 1.82 -7.45
C THR A 81 -29.80 0.80 -7.47
N VAL A 82 -30.95 1.19 -8.00
CA VAL A 82 -32.17 0.36 -8.11
C VAL A 82 -32.67 0.39 -9.55
N SER A 83 -33.64 -0.48 -9.85
CA SER A 83 -34.28 -0.50 -11.17
C SER A 83 -35.07 0.77 -11.43
N SER A 84 -35.34 1.07 -12.69
CA SER A 84 -36.11 2.26 -13.08
C SER A 84 -37.52 2.25 -12.46
N GLY A 85 -37.91 3.37 -11.83
CA GLY A 85 -39.20 3.52 -11.15
C GLY A 85 -39.21 3.14 -9.67
N GLU A 86 -38.08 2.67 -9.14
CA GLU A 86 -37.92 2.37 -7.71
C GLU A 86 -37.19 3.51 -7.00
N THR A 87 -37.32 3.57 -5.68
CA THR A 87 -36.63 4.52 -4.80
C THR A 87 -35.76 3.76 -3.82
N VAL A 88 -34.68 4.39 -3.38
CA VAL A 88 -33.76 3.86 -2.37
C VAL A 88 -34.15 4.40 -1.00
N GLU A 89 -34.22 3.52 0.00
CA GLU A 89 -34.40 3.89 1.41
C GLU A 89 -33.25 3.37 2.25
N TRP A 90 -32.65 4.22 3.11
CA TRP A 90 -31.51 3.95 3.97
C TRP A 90 -31.94 3.78 5.43
N PHE A 91 -31.29 2.87 6.17
CA PHE A 91 -31.61 2.52 7.54
C PHE A 91 -30.36 2.32 8.39
N THR A 92 -30.48 2.53 9.71
CA THR A 92 -29.40 2.28 10.67
C THR A 92 -29.26 0.81 11.09
N SER A 93 -30.28 -0.01 10.84
CA SER A 93 -30.22 -1.44 11.14
C SER A 93 -31.16 -2.22 10.22
N GLN A 94 -30.96 -3.53 10.16
CA GLN A 94 -31.78 -4.46 9.39
C GLN A 94 -33.28 -4.33 9.69
N ASN A 95 -33.63 -4.12 10.97
CA ASN A 95 -35.00 -4.11 11.46
C ASN A 95 -35.52 -2.71 11.84
N ALA A 96 -34.79 -1.65 11.48
CA ALA A 96 -35.24 -0.27 11.77
C ALA A 96 -36.61 0.00 11.11
N ALA A 97 -37.56 0.56 11.87
CA ALA A 97 -38.91 0.80 11.38
C ALA A 97 -38.99 1.95 10.35
N THR A 98 -38.12 2.94 10.46
CA THR A 98 -38.14 4.16 9.62
C THR A 98 -36.84 4.35 8.91
N PRO A 99 -36.87 4.76 7.61
CA PRO A 99 -35.66 5.14 6.91
C PRO A 99 -35.06 6.43 7.49
N ILE A 100 -33.75 6.52 7.48
CA ILE A 100 -32.98 7.72 7.88
C ILE A 100 -32.72 8.65 6.70
N ALA A 101 -32.77 8.12 5.47
CA ALA A 101 -32.62 8.88 4.24
C ALA A 101 -33.30 8.15 3.08
N THR A 102 -33.52 8.88 1.98
CA THR A 102 -34.01 8.35 0.71
C THR A 102 -33.17 8.91 -0.44
N GLY A 103 -33.06 8.14 -1.53
CA GLY A 103 -32.30 8.53 -2.72
C GLY A 103 -31.04 7.71 -2.93
N PRO A 104 -30.38 7.86 -4.10
CA PRO A 104 -29.27 7.00 -4.52
C PRO A 104 -27.98 7.20 -3.72
N THR A 105 -27.89 8.26 -2.92
CA THR A 105 -26.71 8.55 -2.10
C THR A 105 -27.13 8.84 -0.66
N PHE A 106 -26.29 8.43 0.29
CA PHE A 106 -26.41 8.76 1.70
C PHE A 106 -25.02 9.15 2.25
N THR A 107 -24.89 10.38 2.75
CA THR A 107 -23.68 10.82 3.45
C THR A 107 -23.89 10.64 4.96
N THR A 108 -23.02 9.85 5.57
CA THR A 108 -23.09 9.56 7.00
C THR A 108 -22.79 10.82 7.83
N PRO A 109 -23.23 10.90 9.09
CA PRO A 109 -22.61 11.77 10.08
C PRO A 109 -21.10 11.48 10.17
N ILE A 110 -20.36 12.33 10.91
CA ILE A 110 -18.95 12.03 11.23
C ILE A 110 -18.94 10.75 12.07
N LEU A 111 -18.29 9.72 11.51
CA LEU A 111 -18.10 8.44 12.17
C LEU A 111 -16.70 8.41 12.81
N THR A 112 -16.60 7.75 13.96
CA THR A 112 -15.33 7.48 14.66
C THR A 112 -14.98 5.99 14.62
N ALA A 113 -15.91 5.16 14.13
CA ALA A 113 -15.73 3.72 13.97
C ALA A 113 -16.49 3.24 12.72
N THR A 114 -16.05 2.15 12.14
CA THR A 114 -16.73 1.44 11.04
C THR A 114 -18.17 1.15 11.44
N THR A 115 -19.11 1.49 10.55
CA THR A 115 -20.55 1.43 10.81
C THR A 115 -21.27 0.79 9.61
N THR A 116 -22.12 -0.20 9.86
CA THR A 116 -22.96 -0.80 8.84
C THR A 116 -24.31 -0.10 8.78
N TYR A 117 -24.69 0.30 7.58
CA TYR A 117 -26.02 0.79 7.23
C TYR A 117 -26.74 -0.24 6.37
N TYR A 118 -28.05 -0.09 6.24
CA TYR A 118 -28.88 -1.00 5.47
C TYR A 118 -29.68 -0.22 4.44
N VAL A 119 -29.89 -0.82 3.27
CA VAL A 119 -30.58 -0.15 2.17
C VAL A 119 -31.52 -1.10 1.48
N GLN A 120 -32.70 -0.61 1.09
CA GLN A 120 -33.69 -1.36 0.32
C GLN A 120 -34.18 -0.59 -0.88
N ALA A 121 -34.63 -1.29 -1.89
CA ALA A 121 -35.42 -0.75 -2.98
C ALA A 121 -36.89 -0.69 -2.56
N LYS A 122 -37.60 0.34 -2.96
CA LYS A 122 -39.02 0.54 -2.73
C LYS A 122 -39.74 0.93 -4.01
N SER A 123 -40.79 0.21 -4.33
CA SER A 123 -41.77 0.55 -5.34
C SER A 123 -43.01 1.21 -4.70
N THR A 124 -44.02 1.46 -5.47
CA THR A 124 -45.30 1.98 -4.97
C THR A 124 -46.07 0.98 -4.09
N THR A 125 -45.78 -0.32 -4.22
CA THR A 125 -46.53 -1.41 -3.55
C THR A 125 -45.68 -2.31 -2.67
N ASP A 126 -44.36 -2.41 -2.98
CA ASP A 126 -43.49 -3.42 -2.38
C ASP A 126 -42.13 -2.85 -2.00
N THR A 127 -41.45 -3.56 -1.11
CA THR A 127 -40.06 -3.29 -0.75
C THR A 127 -39.20 -4.54 -0.97
N SER A 128 -37.93 -4.36 -1.34
CA SER A 128 -36.97 -5.45 -1.41
C SER A 128 -36.49 -5.87 0.00
N THR A 129 -35.75 -6.97 0.06
CA THR A 129 -34.87 -7.24 1.20
C THR A 129 -33.83 -6.12 1.34
N ARG A 130 -33.39 -5.90 2.59
CA ARG A 130 -32.33 -4.91 2.88
C ARG A 130 -30.95 -5.50 2.64
N VAL A 131 -30.07 -4.72 2.04
CA VAL A 131 -28.68 -5.05 1.80
C VAL A 131 -27.80 -4.24 2.76
N PRO A 132 -26.85 -4.86 3.47
CA PRO A 132 -25.89 -4.13 4.28
C PRO A 132 -24.89 -3.39 3.39
N VAL A 133 -24.48 -2.21 3.82
CA VAL A 133 -23.41 -1.42 3.23
C VAL A 133 -22.56 -0.83 4.34
N VAL A 134 -21.22 -0.99 4.23
CA VAL A 134 -20.30 -0.64 5.30
C VAL A 134 -19.61 0.69 5.01
N ALA A 135 -19.69 1.60 5.98
CA ALA A 135 -18.89 2.81 6.05
C ALA A 135 -17.64 2.53 6.91
N ILE A 136 -16.47 2.42 6.30
CA ILE A 136 -15.26 1.93 6.94
C ILE A 136 -14.42 3.10 7.45
N ILE A 137 -14.08 3.08 8.73
CA ILE A 137 -13.08 3.98 9.33
C ILE A 137 -11.79 3.22 9.52
N GLN A 138 -10.79 3.57 8.72
CA GLN A 138 -9.43 3.07 8.88
C GLN A 138 -8.67 3.93 9.90
N ASN A 139 -7.78 3.33 10.69
CA ASN A 139 -6.95 4.11 11.59
C ASN A 139 -5.92 4.91 10.79
N GLN A 140 -5.95 6.22 10.98
CA GLN A 140 -4.96 7.11 10.41
C GLN A 140 -3.70 7.10 11.28
N PRO A 141 -2.50 6.85 10.71
CA PRO A 141 -1.26 7.00 11.45
C PRO A 141 -1.07 8.45 11.92
N PRO A 142 -0.40 8.68 13.06
CA PRO A 142 -0.01 10.03 13.48
C PRO A 142 0.77 10.74 12.37
N SER A 143 0.79 12.06 12.40
CA SER A 143 1.58 12.85 11.46
C SER A 143 3.06 12.45 11.51
N VAL A 144 3.68 12.31 10.35
CA VAL A 144 5.12 12.12 10.21
C VAL A 144 5.75 13.43 9.79
N SER A 145 6.96 13.71 10.25
CA SER A 145 7.77 14.86 9.84
C SER A 145 9.10 14.37 9.28
N LEU A 146 9.56 15.00 8.18
CA LEU A 146 10.79 14.68 7.49
C LEU A 146 11.83 15.77 7.73
N SER A 147 13.03 15.39 8.10
CA SER A 147 14.20 16.26 8.20
C SER A 147 15.37 15.72 7.40
N VAL A 148 16.31 16.57 7.04
CA VAL A 148 17.53 16.20 6.29
C VAL A 148 18.79 16.71 7.00
N THR A 149 19.83 15.90 6.99
CA THR A 149 21.16 16.25 7.52
C THR A 149 22.22 15.92 6.48
N PRO A 150 23.10 16.87 6.14
CA PRO A 150 23.15 18.26 6.57
C PRO A 150 21.94 19.07 6.07
N ALA A 151 21.59 20.15 6.79
CA ALA A 151 20.44 20.99 6.44
C ALA A 151 20.71 21.80 5.16
N SER A 152 19.70 21.90 4.32
CA SER A 152 19.74 22.66 3.06
C SER A 152 18.61 23.70 3.04
N ASN A 153 18.89 24.85 2.42
CA ASN A 153 17.87 25.84 2.09
C ASN A 153 18.27 26.61 0.83
N SER A 154 17.37 27.42 0.30
CA SER A 154 17.59 28.15 -0.97
C SER A 154 18.74 29.15 -0.92
N THR A 155 19.11 29.66 0.26
CA THR A 155 20.23 30.60 0.43
C THR A 155 21.56 29.91 0.69
N ASN A 156 21.51 28.64 1.15
CA ASN A 156 22.69 27.82 1.42
C ASN A 156 22.46 26.37 0.94
N PRO A 157 22.41 26.15 -0.39
CA PRO A 157 22.16 24.84 -0.94
C PRO A 157 23.34 23.89 -0.69
N ILE A 158 23.05 22.62 -0.53
CA ILE A 158 24.05 21.55 -0.35
C ILE A 158 24.74 21.26 -1.68
N CYS A 159 26.02 20.90 -1.63
CA CYS A 159 26.75 20.52 -2.82
C CYS A 159 26.31 19.15 -3.36
N GLU A 160 26.20 19.04 -4.69
CA GLU A 160 25.93 17.79 -5.37
C GLU A 160 26.90 16.67 -4.95
N GLY A 161 26.40 15.47 -4.77
CA GLY A 161 27.17 14.31 -4.31
C GLY A 161 27.41 14.25 -2.79
N THR A 162 26.93 15.24 -2.02
CA THR A 162 26.96 15.16 -0.55
C THR A 162 26.07 14.03 -0.06
N SER A 163 26.55 13.25 0.91
CA SER A 163 25.74 12.24 1.57
C SER A 163 24.65 12.91 2.42
N LEU A 164 23.38 12.69 2.06
CA LEU A 164 22.21 13.21 2.73
C LEU A 164 21.54 12.10 3.51
N THR A 165 21.26 12.34 4.78
CA THR A 165 20.45 11.44 5.61
C THR A 165 19.10 12.10 5.92
N PHE A 166 18.03 11.50 5.42
CA PHE A 166 16.65 11.86 5.71
C PHE A 166 16.18 11.09 6.92
N THR A 167 15.54 11.77 7.86
CA THR A 167 15.06 11.16 9.12
C THR A 167 13.59 11.48 9.30
N ALA A 168 12.78 10.42 9.47
CA ALA A 168 11.37 10.49 9.79
C ALA A 168 11.15 10.51 11.32
N THR A 169 10.33 11.44 11.80
CA THR A 169 9.90 11.52 13.20
C THR A 169 8.38 11.49 13.29
N GLY A 170 7.82 10.86 14.32
CA GLY A 170 6.39 10.57 14.39
C GLY A 170 5.98 9.43 13.45
N GLY A 171 4.77 9.47 12.92
CA GLY A 171 4.23 8.46 12.01
C GLY A 171 3.79 7.16 12.70
N GLY A 172 3.48 6.16 11.90
CA GLY A 172 3.13 4.80 12.32
C GLY A 172 4.36 3.92 12.55
N ASP A 173 4.23 2.64 12.18
CA ASP A 173 5.22 1.60 12.49
C ASP A 173 6.25 1.40 11.39
N VAL A 174 5.87 1.64 10.14
CA VAL A 174 6.72 1.43 8.96
C VAL A 174 6.76 2.65 8.06
N PHE A 175 7.91 2.84 7.41
CA PHE A 175 8.26 4.03 6.63
C PHE A 175 8.75 3.63 5.24
N GLU A 176 8.28 4.34 4.23
CA GLU A 176 8.75 4.28 2.85
C GLU A 176 9.34 5.63 2.46
N PHE A 177 10.47 5.63 1.76
CA PHE A 177 11.06 6.85 1.20
C PHE A 177 11.05 6.78 -0.33
N SER A 178 10.64 7.87 -0.95
CA SER A 178 10.63 8.04 -2.40
C SER A 178 11.28 9.35 -2.81
N VAL A 179 11.83 9.38 -4.03
CA VAL A 179 12.37 10.57 -4.67
C VAL A 179 11.58 10.80 -5.95
N ASP A 180 10.93 11.96 -6.06
CA ASP A 180 10.03 12.31 -7.16
C ASP A 180 9.03 11.19 -7.47
N GLY A 181 8.44 10.61 -6.42
CA GLY A 181 7.48 9.52 -6.51
C GLY A 181 8.07 8.13 -6.78
N THR A 182 9.37 8.04 -7.07
CA THR A 182 10.04 6.74 -7.24
C THR A 182 10.51 6.19 -5.91
N VAL A 183 10.00 5.03 -5.50
CA VAL A 183 10.38 4.38 -4.24
C VAL A 183 11.87 4.03 -4.25
N ARG A 184 12.58 4.45 -3.21
CA ARG A 184 14.00 4.18 -2.96
C ARG A 184 14.22 3.25 -1.79
N GLN A 185 13.35 3.32 -0.80
CA GLN A 185 13.30 2.40 0.33
C GLN A 185 11.85 2.00 0.54
N ALA A 186 11.54 0.73 0.32
CA ALA A 186 10.22 0.17 0.57
C ALA A 186 9.87 0.19 2.07
N PHE A 187 8.59 0.04 2.39
CA PHE A 187 8.12 0.04 3.77
C PHE A 187 8.94 -0.89 4.66
N SER A 188 9.50 -0.32 5.72
CA SER A 188 10.27 -1.00 6.75
C SER A 188 10.20 -0.22 8.05
N THR A 189 10.65 -0.80 9.15
CA THR A 189 10.76 -0.12 10.44
C THR A 189 11.89 0.93 10.49
N ASN A 190 12.73 0.99 9.42
CA ASN A 190 13.81 1.95 9.34
C ASN A 190 13.26 3.35 9.08
N ARG A 191 13.57 4.28 9.99
CA ARG A 191 13.16 5.68 9.95
C ARG A 191 14.12 6.59 9.21
N THR A 192 15.19 6.04 8.66
CA THR A 192 16.24 6.83 7.97
C THR A 192 16.47 6.32 6.56
N PHE A 193 16.72 7.27 5.65
CA PHE A 193 17.12 7.00 4.27
C PHE A 193 18.35 7.86 3.94
N THR A 194 19.44 7.23 3.51
CA THR A 194 20.69 7.91 3.16
C THR A 194 21.01 7.75 1.68
N THR A 195 21.39 8.85 1.03
CA THR A 195 21.71 8.86 -0.40
C THR A 195 22.67 9.97 -0.76
N THR A 196 23.43 9.80 -1.85
CA THR A 196 24.32 10.80 -2.47
C THR A 196 23.83 11.24 -3.86
N THR A 197 22.67 10.75 -4.31
CA THR A 197 22.21 10.88 -5.70
C THR A 197 21.11 11.92 -5.90
N ILE A 198 20.81 12.74 -4.89
CA ILE A 198 19.84 13.82 -5.01
C ILE A 198 20.41 14.92 -5.90
N THR A 199 19.63 15.34 -6.88
CA THR A 199 19.91 16.48 -7.75
C THR A 199 19.02 17.66 -7.42
N ASN A 200 19.33 18.82 -7.97
CA ASN A 200 18.64 20.07 -7.61
C ASN A 200 17.12 19.99 -7.83
N ASN A 201 16.38 20.50 -6.84
CA ASN A 201 14.91 20.57 -6.81
C ASN A 201 14.17 19.23 -6.80
N GLN A 202 14.84 18.11 -6.53
CA GLN A 202 14.15 16.85 -6.28
C GLN A 202 13.42 16.90 -4.94
N THR A 203 12.28 16.25 -4.91
CA THR A 203 11.44 16.13 -3.71
C THR A 203 11.61 14.74 -3.11
N VAL A 204 12.03 14.69 -1.86
CA VAL A 204 12.05 13.47 -1.07
C VAL A 204 10.78 13.43 -0.24
N THR A 205 10.04 12.33 -0.34
CA THR A 205 8.79 12.11 0.41
C THR A 205 8.96 10.88 1.29
N VAL A 206 8.54 11.01 2.55
CA VAL A 206 8.31 9.87 3.44
C VAL A 206 6.81 9.59 3.54
N ARG A 207 6.43 8.33 3.46
CA ARG A 207 5.09 7.86 3.84
C ARG A 207 5.22 6.91 5.02
N SER A 208 4.25 6.96 5.93
CA SER A 208 4.21 6.09 7.09
C SER A 208 2.82 5.50 7.27
N ARG A 209 2.75 4.23 7.65
CA ARG A 209 1.51 3.52 7.99
C ARG A 209 1.71 2.60 9.18
N TYR A 210 0.60 2.10 9.70
CA TYR A 210 0.64 1.01 10.65
C TYR A 210 1.03 -0.30 9.98
N ALA A 211 1.72 -1.17 10.70
CA ALA A 211 2.05 -2.52 10.28
C ALA A 211 1.11 -3.55 10.91
N VAL A 212 0.91 -4.67 10.24
CA VAL A 212 0.30 -5.86 10.80
C VAL A 212 1.40 -6.79 11.26
N THR A 213 1.26 -7.35 12.46
CA THR A 213 2.12 -8.39 13.00
C THR A 213 1.36 -9.72 12.91
N TYR A 214 1.93 -10.72 12.26
CA TYR A 214 1.25 -12.02 12.09
C TYR A 214 1.42 -12.87 13.36
N ASP A 215 0.67 -12.55 14.42
CA ASP A 215 0.67 -13.29 15.69
C ASP A 215 -0.69 -13.88 16.07
N GLY A 216 -1.70 -13.61 15.24
CA GLY A 216 -3.09 -14.01 15.45
C GLY A 216 -3.84 -13.12 16.44
N ILE A 217 -3.29 -11.95 16.78
CA ILE A 217 -3.93 -10.96 17.66
C ILE A 217 -4.35 -9.76 16.83
N ILE A 218 -5.65 -9.62 16.59
CA ILE A 218 -6.24 -8.62 15.70
C ILE A 218 -6.62 -7.37 16.52
N ASN A 219 -5.65 -6.73 17.15
CA ASN A 219 -5.84 -5.57 18.00
C ASN A 219 -4.89 -4.41 17.70
N GLU A 220 -3.96 -4.56 16.76
CA GLU A 220 -3.04 -3.49 16.37
C GLU A 220 -3.78 -2.37 15.63
N ASN A 221 -3.18 -1.20 15.65
CA ASN A 221 -3.73 -0.02 14.98
C ASN A 221 -3.94 -0.20 13.46
N ALA A 222 -3.22 -1.15 12.84
CA ALA A 222 -3.39 -1.48 11.42
C ALA A 222 -4.80 -1.95 11.06
N TRP A 223 -5.53 -2.56 12.00
CA TRP A 223 -6.85 -3.15 11.75
C TRP A 223 -8.00 -2.15 11.76
N GLY A 224 -7.78 -0.94 12.25
CA GLY A 224 -8.86 0.03 12.39
C GLY A 224 -9.87 -0.34 13.49
N THR A 225 -10.88 0.49 13.66
CA THR A 225 -11.98 0.24 14.59
C THR A 225 -13.16 -0.36 13.82
N GLY A 226 -13.40 -1.65 14.03
CA GLY A 226 -14.54 -2.36 13.47
C GLY A 226 -14.37 -2.68 11.98
N SER A 227 -14.46 -3.91 11.68
CA SER A 227 -14.89 -4.45 10.39
C SER A 227 -16.17 -5.19 10.68
N TYR A 228 -16.55 -6.11 9.89
CA TYR A 228 -17.75 -6.83 10.11
C TYR A 228 -17.68 -7.66 11.42
N GLU A 229 -18.48 -7.32 12.41
CA GLU A 229 -18.62 -8.05 13.69
C GLU A 229 -19.99 -8.73 13.74
N ASP A 230 -20.03 -10.02 14.07
CA ASP A 230 -21.27 -10.73 14.29
C ASP A 230 -21.76 -10.50 15.73
N ASN A 231 -22.54 -9.45 15.92
CA ASN A 231 -23.18 -9.15 17.19
C ASN A 231 -24.43 -10.00 17.46
N THR A 232 -24.82 -10.89 16.54
CA THR A 232 -26.09 -11.64 16.61
C THR A 232 -25.90 -13.05 17.15
N GLN A 233 -24.67 -13.50 17.40
CA GLN A 233 -24.43 -14.82 17.97
C GLN A 233 -25.04 -14.92 19.39
N SER A 234 -26.08 -15.72 19.48
CA SER A 234 -26.75 -15.91 20.75
C SER A 234 -25.89 -16.70 21.75
N ALA A 235 -26.05 -16.42 23.04
CA ALA A 235 -25.41 -17.18 24.12
C ALA A 235 -25.64 -18.71 24.03
N ALA A 236 -26.63 -19.17 23.26
CA ALA A 236 -26.90 -20.58 22.97
C ALA A 236 -25.77 -21.24 22.15
N LEU A 237 -24.99 -20.47 21.36
CA LEU A 237 -23.78 -20.98 20.69
C LEU A 237 -22.62 -21.16 21.66
N SER A 238 -22.54 -20.36 22.74
CA SER A 238 -21.51 -20.47 23.76
C SER A 238 -21.55 -21.79 24.53
N THR A 239 -22.74 -22.41 24.64
CA THR A 239 -22.92 -23.72 25.31
C THR A 239 -22.53 -24.88 24.40
N ASN A 240 -22.51 -24.70 23.08
CA ASN A 240 -21.95 -25.66 22.10
C ASN A 240 -20.48 -25.41 21.78
N ALA A 241 -19.66 -25.14 22.79
CA ALA A 241 -18.22 -24.92 22.71
C ALA A 241 -17.43 -26.01 21.94
N ARG A 242 -18.11 -27.07 21.48
CA ARG A 242 -17.53 -28.17 20.69
C ARG A 242 -17.35 -27.84 19.20
N ASN A 243 -17.85 -26.70 18.72
CA ASN A 243 -18.05 -26.53 17.27
C ASN A 243 -17.15 -25.51 16.58
N GLY A 244 -16.40 -24.67 17.29
CA GLY A 244 -15.70 -23.54 16.69
C GLY A 244 -16.69 -22.44 16.26
N TYR A 245 -16.20 -21.21 16.13
CA TYR A 245 -17.00 -20.04 15.76
C TYR A 245 -16.13 -18.97 15.12
N ILE A 246 -16.76 -18.05 14.40
CA ILE A 246 -16.17 -16.82 13.86
C ILE A 246 -16.88 -15.65 14.53
N ASN A 247 -16.14 -14.68 15.04
CA ASN A 247 -16.69 -13.49 15.69
C ASN A 247 -16.65 -12.26 14.77
N SER A 248 -15.56 -12.08 14.03
CA SER A 248 -15.44 -10.98 13.07
C SER A 248 -14.52 -11.34 11.93
N LEU A 249 -14.62 -10.58 10.85
CA LEU A 249 -13.65 -10.55 9.78
C LEU A 249 -13.26 -9.10 9.53
N ARG A 250 -11.97 -8.85 9.45
CA ARG A 250 -11.37 -7.56 9.13
C ARG A 250 -10.47 -7.71 7.91
N ILE A 251 -10.41 -6.69 7.08
CA ILE A 251 -9.50 -6.64 5.94
C ILE A 251 -8.71 -5.35 6.06
N THR A 252 -7.39 -5.47 6.14
CA THR A 252 -6.50 -4.32 6.08
C THR A 252 -5.63 -4.41 4.83
N PRO A 253 -5.59 -3.37 4.00
CA PRO A 253 -4.81 -3.35 2.78
C PRO A 253 -3.36 -2.93 3.06
N THR A 254 -2.45 -3.45 2.24
CA THR A 254 -1.15 -2.85 1.95
C THR A 254 -1.08 -2.45 0.48
N GLU A 255 0.08 -2.06 -0.02
CA GLU A 255 0.24 -1.62 -1.40
C GLU A 255 -0.21 -2.71 -2.40
N ASP A 256 0.30 -3.91 -2.19
CA ASP A 256 0.15 -5.07 -3.09
C ASP A 256 -0.64 -6.24 -2.47
N LYS A 257 -1.04 -6.14 -1.18
CA LYS A 257 -1.64 -7.23 -0.43
C LYS A 257 -2.92 -6.81 0.29
N LEU A 258 -3.71 -7.81 0.63
CA LEU A 258 -4.81 -7.73 1.58
C LEU A 258 -4.51 -8.68 2.73
N VAL A 259 -4.64 -8.20 3.96
CA VAL A 259 -4.50 -9.02 5.15
C VAL A 259 -5.88 -9.24 5.75
N PHE A 260 -6.25 -10.50 5.90
CA PHE A 260 -7.51 -10.93 6.48
C PHE A 260 -7.30 -11.26 7.95
N GLY A 261 -7.97 -10.54 8.84
CA GLY A 261 -8.04 -10.83 10.26
C GLY A 261 -9.38 -11.47 10.60
N ILE A 262 -9.36 -12.74 11.00
CA ILE A 262 -10.56 -13.51 11.32
C ILE A 262 -10.51 -13.84 12.80
N THR A 263 -11.32 -13.19 13.62
CA THR A 263 -11.41 -13.54 15.04
C THR A 263 -12.35 -14.70 15.25
N GLY A 264 -12.00 -15.60 16.16
CA GLY A 264 -12.77 -16.79 16.40
C GLY A 264 -11.93 -17.96 16.89
N LYS A 265 -12.53 -19.13 16.94
CA LYS A 265 -11.90 -20.36 17.41
C LYS A 265 -12.23 -21.53 16.50
N LEU A 266 -11.22 -22.25 16.07
CA LEU A 266 -11.36 -23.56 15.45
C LEU A 266 -10.99 -24.65 16.48
N ILE A 267 -11.81 -25.68 16.55
CA ILE A 267 -11.65 -26.80 17.49
C ILE A 267 -11.62 -28.07 16.65
N ASN A 268 -10.75 -29.00 16.98
CA ASN A 268 -10.68 -30.35 16.44
C ASN A 268 -11.25 -30.56 15.03
N TYR A 269 -10.42 -30.51 13.99
CA TYR A 269 -10.83 -30.68 12.58
C TYR A 269 -11.88 -29.70 12.05
N ARG A 270 -12.08 -28.56 12.71
CA ARG A 270 -12.95 -27.52 12.17
C ARG A 270 -12.23 -26.71 11.11
N ARG A 271 -13.05 -26.09 10.27
CA ARG A 271 -12.59 -25.24 9.18
C ARG A 271 -13.39 -23.97 9.14
N VAL A 272 -12.70 -22.90 8.74
CA VAL A 272 -13.33 -21.68 8.27
C VAL A 272 -13.20 -21.65 6.75
N LEU A 273 -14.27 -21.37 6.07
CA LEU A 273 -14.32 -21.08 4.65
C LEU A 273 -14.78 -19.64 4.46
N VAL A 274 -14.00 -18.86 3.74
CA VAL A 274 -14.33 -17.50 3.34
C VAL A 274 -14.40 -17.47 1.82
N PHE A 275 -15.60 -17.37 1.29
CA PHE A 275 -15.83 -17.18 -0.14
C PHE A 275 -15.70 -15.69 -0.47
N LEU A 276 -15.02 -15.39 -1.56
CA LEU A 276 -14.67 -14.04 -1.99
C LEU A 276 -15.11 -13.81 -3.42
N ASP A 277 -15.83 -12.73 -3.66
CA ASP A 277 -16.15 -12.15 -4.96
C ASP A 277 -15.28 -10.90 -5.10
N THR A 278 -14.26 -10.96 -5.96
CA THR A 278 -13.17 -9.96 -6.07
C THR A 278 -13.07 -9.33 -7.44
N LYS A 279 -13.75 -9.88 -8.42
CA LYS A 279 -13.74 -9.45 -9.83
C LYS A 279 -15.08 -9.77 -10.51
N PRO A 280 -15.43 -9.12 -11.62
CA PRO A 280 -16.64 -9.46 -12.35
C PRO A 280 -16.64 -10.89 -12.90
N GLY A 281 -17.75 -11.59 -12.74
CA GLY A 281 -17.92 -13.01 -13.09
C GLY A 281 -17.39 -13.91 -11.97
N GLY A 282 -17.88 -15.12 -11.88
CA GLY A 282 -17.56 -16.08 -10.83
C GLY A 282 -18.63 -17.15 -10.77
N PHE A 283 -18.83 -17.73 -9.62
CA PHE A 283 -19.80 -18.81 -9.43
C PHE A 283 -20.81 -18.48 -8.34
N ASN A 284 -22.08 -18.54 -8.68
CA ASN A 284 -23.18 -18.46 -7.73
C ASN A 284 -23.64 -19.83 -7.19
N VAL A 285 -22.96 -20.91 -7.58
CA VAL A 285 -23.18 -22.28 -7.13
C VAL A 285 -21.86 -22.91 -6.77
N SER A 286 -21.77 -23.58 -5.65
CA SER A 286 -20.53 -24.18 -5.13
C SER A 286 -20.12 -25.52 -5.79
N ASN A 287 -20.51 -25.78 -7.02
CA ASN A 287 -20.10 -26.98 -7.76
C ASN A 287 -18.88 -26.68 -8.63
N TYR A 288 -17.69 -26.79 -8.06
CA TYR A 288 -16.44 -26.27 -8.66
C TYR A 288 -15.49 -27.35 -9.16
N GLY A 289 -15.98 -28.49 -9.61
CA GLY A 289 -15.12 -29.57 -10.09
C GLY A 289 -14.29 -30.25 -8.99
N ASP A 290 -14.11 -31.56 -9.10
CA ASP A 290 -13.41 -32.36 -8.10
C ASP A 290 -11.89 -32.25 -8.25
N GLU A 291 -11.25 -31.89 -7.16
CA GLU A 291 -9.83 -32.14 -6.96
C GLU A 291 -9.66 -32.98 -5.69
N ASN A 292 -9.19 -34.18 -5.82
CA ASN A 292 -8.82 -35.09 -4.74
C ASN A 292 -7.69 -34.48 -3.88
N GLY A 293 -8.05 -33.47 -3.05
CA GLY A 293 -7.10 -32.74 -2.22
C GLY A 293 -6.68 -33.53 -0.99
N SER A 294 -5.40 -33.83 -0.86
CA SER A 294 -4.83 -34.43 0.34
C SER A 294 -4.67 -33.45 1.51
N LEU A 295 -4.86 -32.15 1.27
CA LEU A 295 -4.66 -31.10 2.28
C LEU A 295 -5.85 -31.02 3.23
N PRO A 296 -5.63 -30.89 4.55
CA PRO A 296 -6.69 -30.85 5.56
C PRO A 296 -7.72 -29.72 5.33
N SER A 297 -7.27 -28.54 4.91
CA SER A 297 -8.11 -27.38 4.61
C SER A 297 -9.07 -27.61 3.44
N VAL A 298 -8.67 -28.39 2.45
CA VAL A 298 -9.41 -28.61 1.21
C VAL A 298 -10.47 -29.70 1.33
N ARG A 299 -10.39 -30.61 2.31
CA ARG A 299 -11.39 -31.67 2.48
C ARG A 299 -12.82 -31.17 2.66
N ALA A 300 -12.99 -30.04 3.34
CA ALA A 300 -14.30 -29.43 3.50
C ALA A 300 -14.85 -28.86 2.18
N TYR A 301 -13.97 -28.38 1.31
CA TYR A 301 -14.31 -27.88 -0.01
C TYR A 301 -14.89 -29.01 -0.90
N ASN A 302 -14.36 -30.24 -0.83
CA ASN A 302 -14.89 -31.37 -1.57
C ASN A 302 -16.32 -31.75 -1.17
N PHE A 303 -16.80 -31.35 0.02
CA PHE A 303 -18.19 -31.52 0.39
C PHE A 303 -19.14 -30.78 -0.54
N PHE A 304 -18.80 -29.57 -0.95
CA PHE A 304 -19.61 -28.76 -1.84
C PHE A 304 -19.68 -29.32 -3.27
N ASN A 305 -18.67 -30.04 -3.71
CA ASN A 305 -18.70 -30.71 -5.02
C ASN A 305 -19.77 -31.79 -5.09
N ASN A 306 -20.00 -32.47 -3.98
CA ASN A 306 -21.04 -33.51 -3.89
C ASN A 306 -22.40 -32.98 -3.46
N ASN A 307 -22.45 -31.79 -2.86
CA ASN A 307 -23.64 -31.13 -2.34
C ASN A 307 -23.61 -29.64 -2.74
N PRO A 308 -23.87 -29.32 -4.01
CA PRO A 308 -23.76 -27.96 -4.50
C PRO A 308 -24.69 -27.02 -3.73
N SER A 309 -24.11 -25.96 -3.19
CA SER A 309 -24.83 -24.88 -2.51
C SER A 309 -25.00 -23.70 -3.45
N THR A 310 -26.10 -22.99 -3.36
CA THR A 310 -26.40 -21.83 -4.18
C THR A 310 -26.19 -20.57 -3.35
N PHE A 311 -25.42 -19.62 -3.85
CA PHE A 311 -25.26 -18.30 -3.27
C PHE A 311 -26.31 -17.34 -3.81
N ASP A 312 -26.41 -16.16 -3.23
CA ASP A 312 -27.27 -15.08 -3.72
C ASP A 312 -26.94 -14.69 -5.16
N SER A 313 -27.94 -14.29 -5.92
CA SER A 313 -27.81 -13.98 -7.35
C SER A 313 -26.85 -12.83 -7.68
N TYR A 314 -26.46 -12.04 -6.67
CA TYR A 314 -25.50 -10.93 -6.79
C TYR A 314 -24.17 -11.21 -6.10
N PHE A 315 -23.92 -12.47 -5.67
CA PHE A 315 -22.66 -12.96 -5.16
C PHE A 315 -22.11 -14.06 -6.06
N GLU A 316 -21.04 -13.76 -6.74
CA GLU A 316 -20.38 -14.68 -7.69
C GLU A 316 -18.95 -14.94 -7.18
N ALA A 317 -18.80 -16.00 -6.36
CA ALA A 317 -17.52 -16.31 -5.73
C ALA A 317 -16.44 -16.64 -6.76
N ASP A 318 -15.28 -16.00 -6.61
CA ASP A 318 -14.07 -16.25 -7.41
C ASP A 318 -13.06 -17.12 -6.66
N TYR A 319 -13.00 -16.95 -5.33
CA TYR A 319 -12.03 -17.61 -4.47
C TYR A 319 -12.70 -18.13 -3.21
N CYS A 320 -12.05 -19.15 -2.62
CA CYS A 320 -12.34 -19.62 -1.27
C CYS A 320 -11.04 -19.67 -0.47
N LEU A 321 -10.95 -18.85 0.59
CA LEU A 321 -9.90 -18.98 1.60
C LEU A 321 -10.35 -20.04 2.62
N ALA A 322 -9.58 -21.11 2.74
CA ALA A 322 -9.86 -22.21 3.64
C ALA A 322 -8.81 -22.29 4.76
N ILE A 323 -9.27 -22.27 6.01
CA ILE A 323 -8.44 -22.43 7.20
C ILE A 323 -8.88 -23.70 7.93
N ALA A 324 -7.95 -24.55 8.32
CA ALA A 324 -8.20 -25.80 9.05
C ALA A 324 -7.26 -25.98 10.22
N THR A 325 -7.65 -26.77 11.21
CA THR A 325 -6.77 -27.22 12.30
C THR A 325 -6.68 -28.75 12.36
N ASP A 326 -5.60 -29.25 12.94
CA ASP A 326 -5.42 -30.68 13.28
C ASP A 326 -6.24 -31.09 14.52
N ILE A 327 -6.17 -32.38 14.89
CA ILE A 327 -6.91 -32.95 16.05
C ILE A 327 -6.55 -32.29 17.38
N GLY A 328 -5.33 -31.87 17.54
CA GLY A 328 -4.81 -31.33 18.81
C GLY A 328 -4.86 -29.81 18.87
N GLU A 329 -5.40 -29.16 17.84
CA GLU A 329 -5.35 -27.70 17.70
C GLU A 329 -3.89 -27.17 17.82
N THR A 330 -2.95 -27.97 17.32
CA THR A 330 -1.52 -27.66 17.39
C THR A 330 -1.10 -26.85 16.17
N ASN A 331 -1.54 -27.30 14.99
CA ASN A 331 -1.21 -26.66 13.72
C ASN A 331 -2.48 -26.20 13.00
N TYR A 332 -2.36 -25.08 12.35
CA TYR A 332 -3.38 -24.48 11.51
C TYR A 332 -2.84 -24.33 10.10
N TYR A 333 -3.65 -24.67 9.12
CA TYR A 333 -3.31 -24.72 7.71
C TYR A 333 -4.21 -23.76 6.95
N ALA A 334 -3.64 -23.05 6.00
CA ALA A 334 -4.41 -22.15 5.13
C ALA A 334 -4.15 -22.44 3.66
N ASP A 335 -5.20 -22.42 2.86
CA ASP A 335 -5.18 -22.53 1.40
C ASP A 335 -6.05 -21.44 0.78
N ILE A 336 -5.63 -20.91 -0.37
CA ILE A 336 -6.49 -20.14 -1.25
C ILE A 336 -6.85 -20.99 -2.47
N ILE A 337 -8.13 -21.06 -2.78
CA ILE A 337 -8.69 -21.85 -3.85
C ILE A 337 -9.29 -20.90 -4.87
N GLU A 338 -8.72 -20.82 -6.07
CA GLU A 338 -9.33 -20.12 -7.19
C GLU A 338 -10.41 -21.03 -7.78
N LEU A 339 -11.65 -20.54 -7.77
CA LEU A 339 -12.81 -21.31 -8.21
C LEU A 339 -12.85 -21.32 -9.75
N LYS A 340 -12.79 -22.50 -10.36
CA LYS A 340 -12.80 -22.71 -11.81
C LYS A 340 -13.58 -23.97 -12.18
N ASN A 341 -14.25 -23.94 -13.32
CA ASN A 341 -14.88 -25.11 -13.91
C ASN A 341 -14.10 -25.54 -15.16
N PRO A 342 -13.66 -26.83 -15.34
CA PRO A 342 -14.02 -27.96 -14.46
C PRO A 342 -13.17 -28.11 -13.19
N ASN A 343 -11.98 -27.48 -13.10
CA ASN A 343 -11.05 -27.73 -12.01
C ASN A 343 -10.60 -26.44 -11.34
N SER A 344 -10.88 -26.31 -10.05
CA SER A 344 -10.37 -25.22 -9.20
C SER A 344 -8.87 -25.37 -8.95
N ILE A 345 -8.17 -24.24 -8.82
CA ILE A 345 -6.72 -24.20 -8.55
C ILE A 345 -6.50 -23.91 -7.07
N LYS A 346 -5.77 -24.80 -6.40
CA LYS A 346 -5.43 -24.68 -4.99
C LYS A 346 -4.00 -24.22 -4.81
N THR A 347 -3.80 -23.23 -3.94
CA THR A 347 -2.50 -22.75 -3.53
C THR A 347 -2.38 -22.83 -2.02
N TYR A 348 -1.45 -23.63 -1.56
CA TYR A 348 -1.12 -23.73 -0.13
C TYR A 348 -0.42 -22.45 0.33
N LEU A 349 -0.95 -21.81 1.38
CA LEU A 349 -0.42 -20.55 1.91
C LEU A 349 0.57 -20.79 3.05
N GLY A 350 0.37 -21.82 3.86
CA GLY A 350 1.28 -22.12 4.95
C GLY A 350 0.63 -22.83 6.13
N THR A 351 1.47 -23.13 7.12
CA THR A 351 1.10 -23.67 8.42
C THR A 351 1.59 -22.73 9.51
N ALA A 352 0.76 -22.45 10.49
CA ALA A 352 1.12 -21.70 11.68
C ALA A 352 0.60 -22.39 12.95
N ALA A 353 1.15 -22.02 14.09
CA ALA A 353 0.67 -22.41 15.42
C ALA A 353 0.63 -21.17 16.32
N THR A 354 -0.09 -21.24 17.44
CA THR A 354 -0.13 -20.14 18.40
C THR A 354 1.29 -19.74 18.85
N GLY A 355 1.67 -18.49 18.60
CA GLY A 355 3.00 -17.97 18.89
C GLY A 355 4.11 -18.42 17.94
N VAL A 356 3.78 -19.14 16.86
CA VAL A 356 4.72 -19.58 15.82
C VAL A 356 4.11 -19.27 14.45
N PRO A 357 4.22 -18.02 13.98
CA PRO A 357 3.66 -17.60 12.69
C PRO A 357 4.46 -18.20 11.53
N SER A 358 3.80 -18.29 10.37
CA SER A 358 4.47 -18.46 9.08
C SER A 358 4.70 -17.08 8.43
N ALA A 359 5.30 -17.08 7.23
CA ALA A 359 5.54 -15.85 6.47
C ALA A 359 4.24 -15.09 6.08
N VAL A 360 3.10 -15.80 6.04
CA VAL A 360 1.82 -15.26 5.55
C VAL A 360 0.63 -15.54 6.48
N MET A 361 0.87 -16.16 7.63
CA MET A 361 -0.20 -16.53 8.56
C MET A 361 0.23 -16.42 10.02
N GLY A 362 -0.57 -15.76 10.83
CA GLY A 362 -0.51 -15.73 12.29
C GLY A 362 -1.72 -16.42 12.92
N VAL A 363 -1.54 -17.05 14.07
CA VAL A 363 -2.60 -17.75 14.79
C VAL A 363 -2.50 -17.54 16.28
N ASN A 364 -3.63 -17.20 16.89
CA ASN A 364 -3.81 -17.24 18.34
C ASN A 364 -5.11 -17.98 18.71
N LYS A 365 -4.97 -19.19 19.25
CA LYS A 365 -6.10 -20.02 19.64
C LYS A 365 -6.72 -19.65 20.98
N ASN A 366 -6.19 -18.65 21.69
CA ASN A 366 -6.62 -18.27 23.04
C ASN A 366 -7.91 -17.43 23.06
N ASN A 367 -8.70 -17.50 21.98
CA ASN A 367 -10.00 -16.84 21.93
C ASN A 367 -10.89 -17.33 23.10
N THR A 368 -11.39 -16.38 23.88
CA THR A 368 -12.07 -16.64 25.16
C THR A 368 -13.57 -16.79 25.02
N GLY A 369 -14.14 -16.48 23.86
CA GLY A 369 -15.58 -16.62 23.61
C GLY A 369 -16.08 -15.78 22.43
N ILE A 370 -17.37 -15.81 22.20
CA ILE A 370 -18.05 -15.14 21.08
C ILE A 370 -17.95 -13.60 21.11
N THR A 371 -17.51 -13.02 22.23
CA THR A 371 -17.28 -11.59 22.38
C THR A 371 -15.78 -11.21 22.34
N ASP A 372 -14.90 -12.18 22.07
CA ASP A 372 -13.47 -11.93 21.89
C ASP A 372 -13.18 -11.61 20.43
N TYR A 373 -13.09 -10.32 20.13
CA TYR A 373 -12.80 -9.79 18.81
C TYR A 373 -11.30 -9.53 18.59
N SER A 374 -10.44 -10.13 19.37
CA SER A 374 -8.98 -9.88 19.31
C SER A 374 -8.14 -11.11 18.94
N ASN A 375 -8.64 -12.33 19.16
CA ASN A 375 -7.85 -13.54 18.94
C ASN A 375 -8.41 -14.40 17.81
N GLY A 376 -7.55 -14.90 16.95
CA GLY A 376 -7.94 -15.70 15.79
C GLY A 376 -6.84 -15.97 14.78
N PHE A 377 -7.09 -15.58 13.54
CA PHE A 377 -6.27 -15.90 12.37
C PHE A 377 -5.97 -14.64 11.56
N GLU A 378 -4.73 -14.44 11.18
CA GLU A 378 -4.28 -13.40 10.26
C GLU A 378 -3.68 -14.07 9.03
N ILE A 379 -4.14 -13.69 7.84
CA ILE A 379 -3.70 -14.30 6.58
C ILE A 379 -3.47 -13.23 5.56
N GLU A 380 -2.26 -13.22 4.98
CA GLU A 380 -1.85 -12.31 3.93
C GLU A 380 -2.07 -12.95 2.54
N LEU A 381 -2.69 -12.21 1.64
CA LEU A 381 -2.89 -12.58 0.24
C LEU A 381 -2.45 -11.44 -0.67
N LEU A 382 -1.71 -11.75 -1.74
CA LEU A 382 -1.41 -10.76 -2.78
C LEU A 382 -2.70 -10.36 -3.51
N LYS A 383 -2.89 -9.07 -3.78
CA LYS A 383 -4.00 -8.57 -4.61
C LYS A 383 -4.03 -9.26 -5.97
N SER A 384 -2.84 -9.54 -6.54
CA SER A 384 -2.70 -10.29 -7.80
C SER A 384 -3.15 -11.75 -7.70
N GLN A 385 -2.96 -12.43 -6.56
CA GLN A 385 -3.47 -13.79 -6.33
C GLN A 385 -4.99 -13.84 -6.31
N LEU A 386 -5.63 -12.76 -5.88
CA LEU A 386 -7.08 -12.63 -5.84
C LEU A 386 -7.66 -12.06 -7.14
N GLY A 387 -6.85 -11.86 -8.18
CA GLY A 387 -7.29 -11.20 -9.40
C GLY A 387 -7.95 -9.83 -9.15
N TYR A 388 -7.60 -9.17 -8.04
CA TYR A 388 -8.22 -7.94 -7.59
C TYR A 388 -7.88 -6.79 -8.55
N THR A 389 -8.91 -6.14 -9.09
CA THR A 389 -8.81 -5.09 -10.11
C THR A 389 -9.22 -3.69 -9.62
N GLY A 390 -9.45 -3.54 -8.31
CA GLY A 390 -9.84 -2.24 -7.73
C GLY A 390 -11.34 -2.10 -7.49
N ASN A 391 -12.09 -3.19 -7.51
CA ASN A 391 -13.54 -3.21 -7.23
C ASN A 391 -13.83 -3.42 -5.74
N ASP A 392 -15.10 -3.30 -5.36
CA ASP A 392 -15.56 -3.74 -4.05
C ASP A 392 -15.32 -5.25 -3.91
N ILE A 393 -14.99 -5.70 -2.71
CA ILE A 393 -14.87 -7.12 -2.38
C ILE A 393 -16.11 -7.52 -1.61
N LYS A 394 -16.80 -8.57 -2.08
CA LYS A 394 -17.87 -9.19 -1.31
C LYS A 394 -17.35 -10.47 -0.69
N PHE A 395 -17.79 -10.79 0.50
CA PHE A 395 -17.43 -12.05 1.13
C PHE A 395 -18.58 -12.67 1.90
N PHE A 396 -18.46 -13.97 2.07
CA PHE A 396 -19.31 -14.78 2.89
C PHE A 396 -18.44 -15.81 3.61
N ALA A 397 -18.57 -15.93 4.93
CA ALA A 397 -17.72 -16.83 5.71
C ALA A 397 -18.54 -17.69 6.65
N PHE A 398 -18.12 -18.93 6.86
CA PHE A 398 -18.73 -19.84 7.80
C PHE A 398 -17.77 -20.92 8.30
N THR A 399 -18.14 -21.59 9.40
CA THR A 399 -17.39 -22.73 9.92
C THR A 399 -18.01 -24.05 9.46
N MET A 400 -17.15 -25.05 9.23
CA MET A 400 -17.54 -26.41 8.93
C MET A 400 -16.93 -27.39 9.90
N GLN A 401 -17.66 -28.48 10.18
CA GLN A 401 -17.15 -29.63 10.90
C GLN A 401 -16.78 -30.76 9.94
N ASP A 402 -15.61 -31.35 10.14
CA ASP A 402 -15.21 -32.63 9.59
C ASP A 402 -15.29 -33.70 10.69
N ASN A 403 -16.33 -34.52 10.67
CA ASN A 403 -16.52 -35.59 11.66
C ASN A 403 -15.99 -36.95 11.21
N ASN A 404 -14.95 -37.00 10.40
CA ASN A 404 -14.50 -38.19 9.73
C ASN A 404 -14.94 -38.28 8.26
N VAL A 405 -14.12 -38.81 7.42
CA VAL A 405 -14.12 -38.89 5.95
C VAL A 405 -15.48 -39.02 5.22
N SER A 406 -16.57 -39.15 5.95
CA SER A 406 -17.93 -39.35 5.39
C SER A 406 -19.01 -38.40 5.92
N ASN A 407 -18.73 -37.55 6.90
CA ASN A 407 -19.73 -36.74 7.58
C ASN A 407 -19.29 -35.29 7.75
N TYR A 408 -19.48 -34.48 6.73
CA TYR A 408 -19.30 -33.04 6.82
C TYR A 408 -20.62 -32.40 7.22
N ASN A 409 -20.64 -31.65 8.29
CA ASN A 409 -21.78 -30.81 8.67
C ASN A 409 -21.35 -29.35 8.57
N VAL A 410 -22.09 -28.56 7.83
CA VAL A 410 -21.99 -27.09 7.92
C VAL A 410 -22.51 -26.70 9.26
N THR A 411 -21.71 -26.09 10.09
CA THR A 411 -22.10 -25.66 11.42
C THR A 411 -22.21 -24.14 11.52
N ASN A 412 -22.94 -23.75 12.35
CA ASN A 412 -23.68 -22.64 12.93
C ASN A 412 -22.95 -21.29 13.09
N SER A 413 -21.75 -21.06 12.57
CA SER A 413 -21.12 -19.76 12.66
C SER A 413 -20.95 -19.19 11.27
N PHE A 414 -21.71 -18.16 10.98
CA PHE A 414 -21.65 -17.42 9.73
C PHE A 414 -21.28 -15.99 10.01
N LEU A 415 -20.41 -15.41 9.20
CA LEU A 415 -20.23 -13.97 9.15
C LEU A 415 -21.14 -13.41 8.08
N SER A 416 -22.26 -12.96 8.55
CA SER A 416 -23.22 -12.18 7.80
C SER A 416 -24.19 -11.51 8.76
N PRO A 417 -24.64 -10.29 8.48
CA PRO A 417 -25.44 -9.49 9.43
C PRO A 417 -26.78 -10.08 9.81
N GLU A 418 -27.26 -11.11 9.15
CA GLU A 418 -28.66 -11.50 9.21
C GLU A 418 -28.95 -12.89 9.78
N LEU A 419 -27.92 -13.71 10.03
CA LEU A 419 -28.17 -15.04 10.59
C LEU A 419 -28.42 -15.00 12.09
N THR A 420 -29.66 -14.78 12.44
CA THR A 420 -30.17 -15.02 13.81
C THR A 420 -30.39 -16.49 14.14
N LYS A 421 -30.13 -17.40 13.19
CA LYS A 421 -30.40 -18.82 13.35
C LYS A 421 -29.14 -19.65 13.39
N THR A 422 -29.02 -20.47 14.43
CA THR A 422 -28.19 -21.66 14.46
C THR A 422 -28.78 -22.68 13.48
N ILE A 423 -28.33 -22.73 12.27
CA ILE A 423 -28.80 -23.71 11.29
C ILE A 423 -27.69 -24.77 11.15
N ASP A 424 -28.04 -26.00 11.55
CA ASP A 424 -27.28 -27.19 11.20
C ASP A 424 -27.84 -27.69 9.86
N PHE A 425 -27.18 -27.36 8.76
CA PHE A 425 -27.62 -27.78 7.43
C PHE A 425 -27.40 -29.28 7.17
N GLY A 426 -26.74 -29.97 8.09
CA GLY A 426 -26.47 -31.39 7.93
C GLY A 426 -25.67 -31.69 6.65
N ARG A 427 -26.08 -32.74 5.93
CA ARG A 427 -25.43 -33.19 4.68
C ARG A 427 -26.17 -32.75 3.42
N ASN A 428 -27.14 -31.87 3.50
CA ASN A 428 -27.92 -31.47 2.34
C ASN A 428 -27.33 -30.28 1.63
N ALA A 429 -27.59 -30.15 0.34
CA ALA A 429 -27.33 -28.96 -0.41
C ALA A 429 -28.01 -27.76 0.23
N VAL A 430 -27.29 -26.67 0.40
CA VAL A 430 -27.78 -25.44 1.02
C VAL A 430 -28.08 -24.43 -0.08
N ASN A 431 -29.32 -23.93 -0.06
CA ASN A 431 -29.68 -22.79 -0.90
C ASN A 431 -29.61 -21.52 -0.07
N TYR A 432 -28.50 -20.85 -0.17
CA TYR A 432 -28.26 -19.62 0.55
C TYR A 432 -29.14 -18.46 0.07
N ASN A 433 -29.73 -18.49 -1.12
CA ASN A 433 -30.70 -17.50 -1.60
C ASN A 433 -32.01 -17.46 -0.78
N ASN A 434 -32.37 -18.52 -0.06
CA ASN A 434 -33.58 -18.59 0.72
C ASN A 434 -33.39 -18.46 2.23
N GLU A 435 -32.17 -18.67 2.68
CA GLU A 435 -31.83 -18.80 4.10
C GLU A 435 -30.89 -17.71 4.58
N THR A 436 -30.36 -16.92 3.63
CA THR A 436 -29.17 -16.18 3.91
C THR A 436 -29.28 -14.71 3.89
N PRO A 437 -28.32 -14.25 4.58
CA PRO A 437 -27.85 -12.92 4.60
C PRO A 437 -27.11 -12.56 3.31
N ASN A 438 -27.26 -11.32 2.97
CA ASN A 438 -26.49 -10.69 1.92
C ASN A 438 -24.98 -10.79 2.23
N PRO A 439 -24.11 -10.97 1.23
CA PRO A 439 -22.67 -10.93 1.45
C PRO A 439 -22.27 -9.60 2.07
N VAL A 440 -21.23 -9.61 2.87
CA VAL A 440 -20.62 -8.38 3.34
C VAL A 440 -19.88 -7.73 2.16
N ILE A 441 -20.08 -6.44 1.97
CA ILE A 441 -19.45 -5.66 0.92
C ILE A 441 -18.43 -4.72 1.53
N VAL A 442 -17.16 -4.90 1.17
CA VAL A 442 -16.07 -4.01 1.56
C VAL A 442 -15.68 -3.16 0.35
N SER A 443 -15.83 -1.86 0.51
CA SER A 443 -15.61 -0.90 -0.57
C SER A 443 -14.20 -0.92 -1.13
N ALA A 444 -14.07 -0.71 -2.43
CA ALA A 444 -12.80 -0.50 -3.12
C ALA A 444 -11.96 0.61 -2.47
N SER A 445 -12.59 1.67 -1.97
CA SER A 445 -11.88 2.75 -1.26
C SER A 445 -11.19 2.27 0.03
N ALA A 446 -11.75 1.25 0.70
CA ALA A 446 -11.15 0.65 1.89
C ALA A 446 -9.96 -0.28 1.57
N MET A 447 -9.75 -0.61 0.29
CA MET A 447 -8.62 -1.42 -0.17
C MET A 447 -7.36 -0.59 -0.45
N THR A 448 -7.36 0.69 -0.08
CA THR A 448 -6.20 1.58 -0.12
C THR A 448 -5.71 1.84 1.30
N PRO A 449 -4.42 1.62 1.59
CA PRO A 449 -3.89 1.88 2.92
C PRO A 449 -3.96 3.35 3.31
N CYS A 450 -4.13 3.61 4.60
CA CYS A 450 -4.00 4.95 5.15
C CYS A 450 -2.55 5.30 5.43
N TYR A 451 -2.14 6.50 5.01
CA TYR A 451 -0.80 7.01 5.24
C TYR A 451 -0.85 8.35 5.96
N SER A 452 0.20 8.62 6.74
CA SER A 452 0.69 9.98 6.96
C SER A 452 1.91 10.20 6.06
N SER A 453 2.12 11.41 5.58
CA SER A 453 3.24 11.72 4.71
C SER A 453 3.77 13.13 4.98
N ASP A 454 5.06 13.29 4.69
CA ASP A 454 5.72 14.59 4.64
C ASP A 454 6.76 14.59 3.52
N SER A 455 7.10 15.77 3.02
CA SER A 455 8.02 15.91 1.92
C SER A 455 8.90 17.15 2.04
N ILE A 456 10.11 17.04 1.54
CA ILE A 456 11.07 18.12 1.53
C ILE A 456 11.70 18.24 0.16
N ASN A 457 11.74 19.48 -0.36
CA ASN A 457 12.47 19.82 -1.58
C ASN A 457 13.89 20.19 -1.21
N ILE A 458 14.88 19.64 -1.93
CA ILE A 458 16.29 19.79 -1.61
C ILE A 458 16.97 20.70 -2.64
N PRO A 459 17.31 21.95 -2.27
CA PRO A 459 18.18 22.80 -3.09
C PRO A 459 19.60 22.23 -3.12
N ILE A 460 20.09 21.93 -4.31
CA ILE A 460 21.43 21.40 -4.55
C ILE A 460 22.21 22.39 -5.39
N ALA A 461 23.44 22.71 -4.95
CA ALA A 461 24.40 23.49 -5.72
C ALA A 461 25.32 22.56 -6.52
N THR A 462 25.60 22.93 -7.75
CA THR A 462 26.67 22.30 -8.53
C THR A 462 28.04 22.75 -8.04
N THR A 463 29.09 21.96 -8.26
CA THR A 463 30.47 22.34 -7.92
C THR A 463 30.83 23.68 -8.55
N PRO A 464 31.51 24.57 -7.81
CA PRO A 464 31.96 25.86 -8.36
C PRO A 464 32.90 25.66 -9.57
N THR A 465 32.82 26.59 -10.50
CA THR A 465 33.81 26.67 -11.61
C THR A 465 35.22 26.78 -11.03
N VAL A 466 36.18 26.07 -11.62
CA VAL A 466 37.57 26.16 -11.19
C VAL A 466 38.07 27.59 -11.41
N ALA A 467 38.58 28.22 -10.36
CA ALA A 467 39.12 29.59 -10.41
C ALA A 467 40.40 29.64 -11.21
N THR A 468 40.50 30.62 -12.10
CA THR A 468 41.73 30.96 -12.82
C THR A 468 41.89 32.47 -12.82
N VAL A 469 43.13 32.94 -12.91
CA VAL A 469 43.46 34.37 -12.91
C VAL A 469 44.39 34.67 -14.06
N GLY A 470 44.54 35.97 -14.38
CA GLY A 470 45.47 36.46 -15.37
C GLY A 470 46.95 36.30 -14.96
N PRO A 471 47.91 36.73 -15.82
CA PRO A 471 49.30 36.69 -15.50
C PRO A 471 49.68 37.68 -14.39
N ASN A 472 50.76 37.39 -13.67
CA ASN A 472 51.32 38.32 -12.69
C ASN A 472 51.63 39.69 -13.31
N GLN A 473 51.44 40.75 -12.54
CA GLN A 473 51.58 42.13 -12.99
C GLN A 473 52.76 42.83 -12.31
N SER A 474 53.46 43.71 -13.07
CA SER A 474 54.43 44.63 -12.52
C SER A 474 54.05 46.04 -13.00
N LEU A 475 53.81 46.95 -12.09
CA LEU A 475 53.15 48.22 -12.36
C LEU A 475 53.98 49.35 -11.77
N CYS A 476 54.03 50.49 -12.48
CA CYS A 476 54.71 51.70 -12.03
C CYS A 476 53.78 52.72 -11.36
N ASN A 477 52.61 52.27 -10.95
CA ASN A 477 51.58 53.05 -10.23
C ASN A 477 50.92 52.18 -9.16
N LEU A 478 49.97 52.74 -8.39
CA LEU A 478 49.28 52.04 -7.32
C LEU A 478 47.97 51.37 -7.75
N THR A 479 47.66 51.33 -9.06
CA THR A 479 46.45 50.71 -9.58
C THR A 479 46.82 49.63 -10.62
N SER A 480 46.26 48.44 -10.47
CA SER A 480 46.49 47.32 -11.39
C SER A 480 45.82 47.54 -12.75
N THR A 481 46.27 46.84 -13.75
CA THR A 481 45.47 46.55 -14.93
C THR A 481 44.34 45.55 -14.51
N PRO A 482 43.37 45.26 -15.38
CA PRO A 482 42.37 44.21 -15.05
C PRO A 482 43.04 42.91 -14.62
N LEU A 483 42.58 42.32 -13.50
CA LEU A 483 43.17 41.14 -12.88
C LEU A 483 42.95 39.86 -13.68
N GLY A 484 41.96 39.88 -14.61
CA GLY A 484 41.80 38.84 -15.64
C GLY A 484 41.37 37.47 -15.11
N ALA A 485 40.55 37.40 -14.11
CA ALA A 485 39.99 36.12 -13.67
C ALA A 485 38.95 35.58 -14.66
N ASN A 486 38.65 34.28 -14.57
CA ASN A 486 37.57 33.69 -15.34
C ASN A 486 36.18 34.07 -14.81
N THR A 487 35.19 34.18 -15.71
CA THR A 487 33.78 34.32 -15.35
C THR A 487 33.25 32.95 -14.90
N PRO A 488 32.67 32.82 -13.69
CA PRO A 488 32.11 31.56 -13.23
C PRO A 488 30.91 31.13 -14.10
N LEU A 489 30.87 29.85 -14.50
CA LEU A 489 29.68 29.19 -15.06
C LEU A 489 28.77 28.71 -13.92
N SER A 490 29.36 28.37 -12.78
CA SER A 490 28.67 27.93 -11.56
C SER A 490 29.32 28.62 -10.36
N GLY A 491 28.49 29.24 -9.52
CA GLY A 491 28.93 30.01 -8.34
C GLY A 491 29.15 31.49 -8.59
N THR A 492 29.60 32.17 -7.55
CA THR A 492 29.93 33.60 -7.56
C THR A 492 31.41 33.80 -7.20
N GLY A 493 32.06 34.67 -7.92
CA GLY A 493 33.47 35.01 -7.70
C GLY A 493 33.63 36.26 -6.83
N ASN A 494 34.69 36.30 -6.05
CA ASN A 494 35.05 37.47 -5.26
C ASN A 494 36.59 37.59 -5.09
N TRP A 495 37.09 38.81 -5.28
CA TRP A 495 38.49 39.17 -5.06
C TRP A 495 38.70 39.53 -3.58
N THR A 496 39.78 39.04 -3.02
CA THR A 496 40.25 39.37 -1.67
C THR A 496 41.75 39.63 -1.66
N LEU A 497 42.20 40.42 -0.71
CA LEU A 497 43.63 40.59 -0.41
C LEU A 497 44.09 39.37 0.39
N LYS A 498 45.09 38.64 -0.15
CA LYS A 498 45.73 37.53 0.57
C LYS A 498 46.92 38.02 1.39
N SER A 499 47.77 38.88 0.77
CA SER A 499 48.92 39.48 1.44
C SER A 499 49.37 40.75 0.72
N GLY A 500 49.98 41.68 1.45
CA GLY A 500 50.53 42.92 0.94
C GLY A 500 50.87 43.88 2.05
N PRO A 501 51.75 44.92 1.77
CA PRO A 501 52.18 45.85 2.79
C PRO A 501 51.14 46.90 3.18
N GLY A 502 50.05 47.07 2.41
CA GLY A 502 49.03 48.08 2.65
C GLY A 502 47.62 47.54 2.41
N THR A 503 46.63 48.42 2.37
CA THR A 503 45.22 48.10 2.07
C THR A 503 45.00 48.07 0.54
N VAL A 504 43.92 47.38 0.16
CA VAL A 504 43.48 47.33 -1.25
C VAL A 504 42.02 47.78 -1.36
N SER A 505 41.69 48.46 -2.44
CA SER A 505 40.31 48.71 -2.89
C SER A 505 40.17 48.14 -4.30
N PHE A 506 39.23 47.23 -4.46
CA PHE A 506 38.84 46.69 -5.77
C PHE A 506 37.77 47.60 -6.38
N ALA A 507 37.87 47.91 -7.67
CA ALA A 507 36.84 48.69 -8.37
C ALA A 507 35.46 47.99 -8.30
N ASN A 508 35.47 46.66 -8.42
CA ASN A 508 34.34 45.78 -8.15
C ASN A 508 34.88 44.40 -7.76
N SER A 509 34.82 44.03 -6.49
CA SER A 509 35.36 42.77 -5.99
C SER A 509 34.71 41.52 -6.59
N THR A 510 33.47 41.63 -7.14
CA THR A 510 32.76 40.51 -7.77
C THR A 510 32.99 40.40 -9.29
N SER A 511 33.65 41.38 -9.89
CA SER A 511 33.99 41.36 -11.33
C SER A 511 35.30 40.62 -11.57
N PRO A 512 35.35 39.61 -12.50
CA PRO A 512 36.56 38.92 -12.86
C PRO A 512 37.67 39.86 -13.36
N ASN A 513 37.29 40.92 -14.08
CA ASN A 513 38.20 41.94 -14.65
C ASN A 513 38.36 43.20 -13.80
N SER A 514 38.14 43.06 -12.46
CA SER A 514 38.35 44.19 -11.57
C SER A 514 39.79 44.68 -11.60
N THR A 515 39.96 45.99 -11.36
CA THR A 515 41.27 46.57 -11.01
C THR A 515 41.41 46.67 -9.49
N ALA A 516 42.64 46.62 -8.99
CA ALA A 516 42.95 46.78 -7.59
C ALA A 516 43.82 48.04 -7.40
N THR A 517 43.42 48.93 -6.49
CA THR A 517 44.21 50.09 -6.07
C THR A 517 44.72 49.85 -4.67
N VAL A 518 46.04 50.01 -4.48
CA VAL A 518 46.71 49.77 -3.21
C VAL A 518 47.14 51.05 -2.54
N SER A 519 47.28 51.07 -1.24
CA SER A 519 47.64 52.23 -0.46
C SER A 519 49.18 52.48 -0.36
N LEU A 520 49.97 51.43 -0.57
CA LEU A 520 51.44 51.47 -0.47
C LEU A 520 52.06 50.69 -1.62
N PRO A 521 53.24 51.07 -2.15
CA PRO A 521 53.99 50.26 -3.08
C PRO A 521 54.50 48.97 -2.44
N GLY A 522 54.67 47.93 -3.25
CA GLY A 522 55.15 46.63 -2.79
C GLY A 522 54.51 45.48 -3.52
N THR A 523 54.78 44.26 -3.07
CA THR A 523 54.23 43.03 -3.63
C THR A 523 52.94 42.66 -2.92
N TYR A 524 51.87 42.48 -3.70
CA TYR A 524 50.54 42.05 -3.23
C TYR A 524 50.20 40.73 -3.89
N VAL A 525 49.47 39.91 -3.13
CA VAL A 525 48.81 38.70 -3.64
C VAL A 525 47.30 38.87 -3.47
N PHE A 526 46.58 38.81 -4.59
CA PHE A 526 45.12 38.83 -4.62
C PHE A 526 44.62 37.45 -4.95
N THR A 527 43.56 37.03 -4.24
CA THR A 527 42.89 35.74 -4.45
C THR A 527 41.53 35.95 -5.09
N TRP A 528 41.28 35.27 -6.22
CA TRP A 528 39.95 35.10 -6.80
C TRP A 528 39.37 33.82 -6.26
N THR A 529 38.29 33.91 -5.51
CA THR A 529 37.56 32.74 -4.94
C THR A 529 36.20 32.63 -5.57
N ILE A 530 35.89 31.46 -6.14
CA ILE A 530 34.55 31.12 -6.63
C ILE A 530 33.91 30.17 -5.64
N SER A 531 32.72 30.56 -5.13
CA SER A 531 31.91 29.78 -4.17
C SER A 531 30.53 29.52 -4.69
N ASN A 532 29.90 28.38 -4.32
CA ASN A 532 28.54 28.04 -4.67
C ASN A 532 27.89 27.22 -3.52
N GLY A 533 27.04 27.85 -2.74
CA GLY A 533 26.37 27.23 -1.58
C GLY A 533 27.39 26.64 -0.60
N GLN A 534 27.15 25.39 -0.18
CA GLN A 534 28.04 24.64 0.73
C GLN A 534 29.16 23.89 0.00
N CYS A 535 29.30 24.06 -1.32
CA CYS A 535 30.36 23.41 -2.07
C CYS A 535 31.75 23.96 -1.71
N GLN A 536 32.76 23.09 -1.74
CA GLN A 536 34.13 23.52 -1.57
C GLN A 536 34.45 24.58 -2.62
N SER A 537 34.89 25.77 -2.19
CA SER A 537 35.27 26.87 -3.06
C SER A 537 36.56 26.56 -3.82
N SER A 538 36.66 27.09 -5.03
CA SER A 538 37.88 27.10 -5.84
C SER A 538 38.55 28.45 -5.75
N SER A 539 39.88 28.50 -5.62
CA SER A 539 40.63 29.75 -5.51
C SER A 539 41.88 29.73 -6.37
N ALA A 540 42.24 30.89 -6.89
CA ALA A 540 43.46 31.13 -7.61
C ALA A 540 44.07 32.48 -7.21
N ASP A 541 45.40 32.54 -7.18
CA ASP A 541 46.16 33.71 -6.75
C ASP A 541 46.84 34.39 -7.91
N ILE A 542 46.85 35.73 -7.93
CA ILE A 542 47.64 36.56 -8.80
C ILE A 542 48.58 37.44 -7.96
N THR A 543 49.83 37.55 -8.38
CA THR A 543 50.81 38.45 -7.76
C THR A 543 50.91 39.74 -8.58
N ALA A 544 50.78 40.88 -7.91
CA ALA A 544 50.99 42.20 -8.51
C ALA A 544 52.05 42.98 -7.73
N VAL A 545 53.05 43.47 -8.42
CA VAL A 545 54.12 44.29 -7.86
C VAL A 545 53.87 45.76 -8.24
N PHE A 546 53.64 46.60 -7.26
CA PHE A 546 53.42 48.03 -7.45
C PHE A 546 54.63 48.79 -7.07
N ASN A 547 55.30 49.42 -8.08
CA ASN A 547 56.49 50.23 -7.93
C ASN A 547 56.12 51.70 -8.14
N LEU A 548 56.42 52.53 -7.19
CA LEU A 548 56.41 53.97 -7.44
C LEU A 548 57.74 54.40 -7.98
N THR A 549 57.77 54.80 -9.22
CA THR A 549 58.93 55.56 -9.73
C THR A 549 58.73 57.02 -9.35
N ASN A 550 59.50 57.47 -8.41
CA ASN A 550 59.52 58.94 -8.17
C ASN A 550 59.99 59.63 -9.46
N PRO A 551 59.26 60.68 -9.89
CA PRO A 551 59.76 61.43 -11.04
C PRO A 551 61.16 61.95 -10.76
N PRO A 552 62.03 62.00 -11.76
CA PRO A 552 63.38 62.58 -11.57
C PRO A 552 63.24 63.99 -11.05
N LEU A 553 64.09 64.30 -10.05
CA LEU A 553 64.13 65.64 -9.52
C LEU A 553 65.19 66.40 -10.29
N ALA A 554 64.77 67.45 -11.02
CA ALA A 554 65.67 68.32 -11.75
C ALA A 554 65.40 69.78 -11.38
N THR A 555 66.40 70.62 -11.32
CA THR A 555 66.25 72.03 -11.21
C THR A 555 65.59 72.58 -12.47
N ALA A 556 64.44 73.31 -12.28
CA ALA A 556 63.59 73.73 -13.38
C ALA A 556 64.31 74.56 -14.47
N ASN A 557 65.32 75.35 -14.06
CA ASN A 557 66.10 76.12 -14.97
C ASN A 557 67.57 75.89 -14.65
N GLN A 558 68.29 75.36 -15.59
CA GLN A 558 69.74 75.17 -15.48
C GLN A 558 70.45 76.08 -16.50
N THR A 559 71.23 76.98 -16.04
CA THR A 559 71.99 77.96 -16.86
C THR A 559 73.41 77.56 -16.98
N TYR A 560 73.92 77.59 -18.19
CA TYR A 560 75.31 77.28 -18.51
C TYR A 560 75.93 78.41 -19.36
N CYS A 561 77.23 78.72 -19.19
CA CYS A 561 77.86 79.71 -19.98
C CYS A 561 78.12 79.18 -21.41
N LYS A 562 77.81 79.95 -22.43
CA LYS A 562 77.95 79.61 -23.84
C LYS A 562 79.40 79.24 -24.21
N ILE A 563 80.39 79.83 -23.52
CA ILE A 563 81.79 79.58 -23.72
C ILE A 563 82.19 78.13 -23.39
N ASP A 564 81.44 77.47 -22.46
CA ASP A 564 81.65 76.11 -22.00
C ASP A 564 81.09 75.04 -22.94
N GLN A 565 80.45 75.46 -24.02
CA GLN A 565 79.80 74.59 -25.02
C GLN A 565 78.94 73.48 -24.39
N PRO A 566 77.97 73.80 -23.53
CA PRO A 566 77.18 72.82 -22.81
C PRO A 566 76.34 71.93 -23.75
N THR A 567 76.32 70.66 -23.46
CA THR A 567 75.54 69.63 -24.17
C THR A 567 74.44 69.12 -23.28
N VAL A 568 73.51 68.34 -23.83
CA VAL A 568 72.41 67.69 -23.06
C VAL A 568 72.93 66.82 -21.90
N SER A 569 74.17 66.31 -22.03
CA SER A 569 74.89 65.58 -21.01
C SER A 569 75.24 66.40 -19.74
N ASN A 570 75.24 67.76 -19.85
CA ASN A 570 75.50 68.63 -18.74
C ASN A 570 74.21 68.91 -17.86
N LEU A 571 73.07 68.57 -18.38
CA LEU A 571 71.79 68.69 -17.60
C LEU A 571 71.85 67.74 -16.43
N MET A 572 71.57 68.27 -15.25
CA MET A 572 71.60 67.53 -13.98
C MET A 572 70.15 67.20 -13.48
N ALA A 573 69.90 65.95 -13.22
CA ALA A 573 68.72 65.48 -12.50
C ALA A 573 69.17 64.32 -11.61
N THR A 574 68.39 64.09 -10.55
CA THR A 574 68.55 62.95 -9.65
C THR A 574 67.38 62.00 -9.86
N GLY A 575 67.67 60.73 -10.05
CA GLY A 575 66.65 59.69 -10.30
C GLY A 575 67.32 58.46 -10.92
N ASN A 576 66.57 57.36 -11.08
CA ASN A 576 67.02 56.14 -11.73
C ASN A 576 66.65 56.15 -13.20
N ALA A 577 67.57 55.74 -14.08
CA ALA A 577 67.41 55.63 -15.55
C ALA A 577 66.81 56.89 -16.18
N ILE A 578 67.43 58.05 -15.92
CA ILE A 578 67.02 59.36 -16.40
C ILE A 578 67.11 59.42 -17.93
N GLN A 579 66.03 59.83 -18.58
CA GLN A 579 65.95 60.13 -19.99
C GLN A 579 65.52 61.58 -20.18
N TRP A 580 66.20 62.27 -21.12
CA TRP A 580 65.89 63.66 -21.46
C TRP A 580 65.09 63.69 -22.77
N PHE A 581 64.00 64.43 -22.77
CA PHE A 581 63.20 64.63 -23.96
C PHE A 581 63.12 66.09 -24.35
N LEU A 582 62.94 66.38 -25.65
CA LEU A 582 62.86 67.74 -26.16
C LEU A 582 61.49 68.43 -25.84
N ASN A 583 60.54 67.67 -25.51
CA ASN A 583 59.17 68.18 -25.14
C ASN A 583 58.56 67.28 -24.08
N SER A 584 57.43 67.70 -23.54
CA SER A 584 56.68 66.96 -22.46
C SER A 584 56.01 65.69 -22.94
N THR A 585 55.96 65.42 -24.21
CA THR A 585 55.29 64.25 -24.80
C THR A 585 56.29 63.18 -25.31
N GLY A 586 57.61 63.39 -25.17
CA GLY A 586 58.70 62.46 -25.52
C GLY A 586 59.25 62.60 -26.86
#